data_21a8e6ada4f1ad93fee2119a8ca21743
#
_entry.id   21a8e6ada4f1ad93fee2119a8ca21743
#
_cell.length_a   1.000
_cell.length_b   1.000
_cell.length_c   1.000
_cell.angle_alpha   90.00
_cell.angle_beta   90.00
_cell.angle_gamma   90.00
#
_symmetry.space_group_name_H-M   'P 1'
#
loop_
_entity.id
_entity.type
_entity.pdbx_description
1 polymer ?
#
loop_
_entity_poly.entity_id
_entity_poly.type
_entity_poly.pdbx_seq_one_letter_code
_entity_poly.pdbx_strand_id
1 'polypeptide(L)'
;EAMNRFGSDKPDLRFGMELVDVSENVKDTEFVVFKGALENGGSVRGINAKGQGAMPRKKIDKLVEFAKGYGAKGLAYIAIHEDGSWKSSFSKFMTEEQMEALIKAMDGQAGDLLLFAADRNKIVWNVLGALRLELAEQMGLLDKNEYRFVWITEFPLLEWSDEENRFTAMHHPFTMPMDEDLPLLDTDPGAVRAKAYDIVLNGTEIGGGSVRIHQNDVQEKMFEMLGFTKEQAHER
;
A
#
# COMPACT_ATOMS: atom_id res chain seq x y z
N GLU A 1 6.94 4.45 2.72
CA GLU A 1 6.87 3.55 3.87
C GLU A 1 5.42 3.32 4.31
N ALA A 2 4.62 4.36 4.54
CA ALA A 2 3.22 4.23 4.96
C ALA A 2 2.39 3.32 4.05
N MET A 3 2.46 3.53 2.74
CA MET A 3 1.78 2.68 1.75
C MET A 3 2.27 1.23 1.80
N ASN A 4 3.57 1.00 1.92
CA ASN A 4 4.14 -0.35 1.94
C ASN A 4 3.78 -1.14 3.20
N ARG A 5 3.69 -0.47 4.36
CA ARG A 5 3.40 -1.11 5.65
C ARG A 5 1.90 -1.18 5.96
N PHE A 6 1.13 -0.20 5.54
CA PHE A 6 -0.27 -0.08 5.98
C PHE A 6 -1.28 -0.02 4.84
N GLY A 7 -0.83 0.12 3.59
CA GLY A 7 -1.69 0.27 2.42
C GLY A 7 -2.47 1.59 2.40
N SER A 8 -2.00 2.59 3.17
CA SER A 8 -2.65 3.90 3.31
C SER A 8 -1.64 4.96 3.70
N ASP A 9 -1.85 6.18 3.23
CA ASP A 9 -1.18 7.40 3.69
C ASP A 9 -1.78 7.95 5.01
N LYS A 10 -2.86 7.34 5.49
CA LYS A 10 -3.54 7.67 6.75
C LYS A 10 -3.68 6.41 7.63
N PRO A 11 -2.56 5.83 8.11
CA PRO A 11 -2.60 4.56 8.82
C PRO A 11 -3.24 4.68 10.21
N ASP A 12 -4.03 3.69 10.58
CA ASP A 12 -4.40 3.45 11.96
C ASP A 12 -3.34 2.57 12.62
N LEU A 13 -2.69 3.10 13.66
CA LEU A 13 -1.58 2.44 14.35
C LEU A 13 -1.99 1.79 15.69
N ARG A 14 -3.29 1.74 16.02
CA ARG A 14 -3.79 1.12 17.26
C ARG A 14 -3.61 -0.39 17.27
N PHE A 15 -3.34 -1.00 16.14
CA PHE A 15 -3.11 -2.44 15.98
C PHE A 15 -1.98 -2.69 14.97
N GLY A 16 -1.38 -3.86 15.04
CA GLY A 16 -0.37 -4.31 14.08
C GLY A 16 -0.96 -4.66 12.72
N MET A 17 -0.78 -5.89 12.26
CA MET A 17 -1.26 -6.43 10.98
C MET A 17 -0.72 -5.61 9.79
N GLU A 18 0.60 -5.33 9.82
CA GLU A 18 1.27 -4.66 8.71
C GLU A 18 1.27 -5.52 7.45
N LEU A 19 1.32 -4.86 6.30
CA LEU A 19 1.50 -5.53 5.02
C LEU A 19 2.93 -6.06 4.92
N VAL A 20 3.07 -7.33 4.53
CA VAL A 20 4.37 -7.96 4.28
C VAL A 20 4.51 -8.23 2.79
N ASP A 21 5.60 -7.75 2.20
CA ASP A 21 5.95 -8.07 0.81
C ASP A 21 6.55 -9.48 0.76
N VAL A 22 5.90 -10.38 0.04
CA VAL A 22 6.32 -11.77 -0.13
C VAL A 22 6.64 -12.11 -1.60
N SER A 23 6.81 -11.09 -2.42
CA SER A 23 7.07 -11.24 -3.86
C SER A 23 8.27 -12.18 -4.14
N GLU A 24 9.36 -12.03 -3.38
CA GLU A 24 10.53 -12.90 -3.49
C GLU A 24 10.26 -14.35 -3.06
N ASN A 25 9.39 -14.56 -2.07
CA ASN A 25 9.04 -15.89 -1.58
C ASN A 25 8.20 -16.69 -2.58
N VAL A 26 7.52 -16.01 -3.49
CA VAL A 26 6.59 -16.63 -4.45
C VAL A 26 7.01 -16.45 -5.91
N LYS A 27 8.20 -15.94 -6.18
CA LYS A 27 8.66 -15.63 -7.55
C LYS A 27 8.72 -16.86 -8.47
N ASP A 28 9.02 -18.03 -7.90
CA ASP A 28 9.14 -19.30 -8.63
C ASP A 28 7.85 -20.14 -8.56
N THR A 29 6.72 -19.54 -8.21
CA THR A 29 5.42 -20.23 -8.13
C THR A 29 4.82 -20.52 -9.49
N GLU A 30 4.13 -21.65 -9.62
CA GLU A 30 3.27 -21.95 -10.77
C GLU A 30 1.84 -21.38 -10.61
N PHE A 31 1.55 -20.68 -9.52
CA PHE A 31 0.26 -20.04 -9.32
C PHE A 31 0.12 -18.82 -10.22
N VAL A 32 -0.67 -18.95 -11.26
CA VAL A 32 -0.81 -17.96 -12.34
C VAL A 32 -1.16 -16.55 -11.85
N VAL A 33 -1.87 -16.42 -10.73
CA VAL A 33 -2.26 -15.12 -10.16
C VAL A 33 -1.03 -14.37 -9.63
N PHE A 34 -0.16 -15.06 -8.87
CA PHE A 34 1.05 -14.47 -8.33
C PHE A 34 2.07 -14.22 -9.44
N LYS A 35 2.29 -15.23 -10.26
CA LYS A 35 3.20 -15.13 -11.42
C LYS A 35 2.83 -13.96 -12.32
N GLY A 36 1.57 -13.86 -12.72
CA GLY A 36 1.09 -12.78 -13.58
C GLY A 36 1.21 -11.38 -12.95
N ALA A 37 1.03 -11.25 -11.64
CA ALA A 37 1.24 -9.98 -10.96
C ALA A 37 2.71 -9.55 -11.02
N LEU A 38 3.64 -10.48 -10.72
CA LEU A 38 5.09 -10.21 -10.72
C LEU A 38 5.61 -9.93 -12.14
N GLU A 39 5.21 -10.69 -13.15
CA GLU A 39 5.60 -10.49 -14.55
C GLU A 39 5.14 -9.12 -15.10
N ASN A 40 4.07 -8.55 -14.55
CA ASN A 40 3.56 -7.22 -14.91
C ASN A 40 4.08 -6.09 -13.99
N GLY A 41 5.17 -6.32 -13.23
CA GLY A 41 5.79 -5.30 -12.39
C GLY A 41 4.98 -4.93 -11.14
N GLY A 42 4.02 -5.78 -10.77
CA GLY A 42 3.28 -5.68 -9.52
C GLY A 42 3.98 -6.37 -8.34
N SER A 43 3.25 -6.60 -7.27
CA SER A 43 3.73 -7.31 -6.08
C SER A 43 2.73 -8.32 -5.54
N VAL A 44 3.24 -9.23 -4.71
CA VAL A 44 2.42 -10.09 -3.86
C VAL A 44 2.69 -9.68 -2.42
N ARG A 45 1.65 -9.22 -1.74
CA ARG A 45 1.74 -8.85 -0.32
C ARG A 45 0.66 -9.56 0.47
N GLY A 46 0.91 -9.70 1.77
CA GLY A 46 -0.05 -10.32 2.67
C GLY A 46 -0.19 -9.58 3.98
N ILE A 47 -1.24 -9.93 4.71
CA ILE A 47 -1.47 -9.57 6.11
C ILE A 47 -1.71 -10.82 6.93
N ASN A 48 -1.33 -10.78 8.21
CA ASN A 48 -1.55 -11.87 9.15
C ASN A 48 -2.65 -11.49 10.15
N ALA A 49 -3.82 -12.11 10.02
CA ALA A 49 -4.90 -12.00 10.97
C ALA A 49 -4.69 -13.04 12.09
N LYS A 50 -3.98 -12.62 13.15
CA LYS A 50 -3.62 -13.47 14.29
C LYS A 50 -4.86 -14.09 14.94
N GLY A 51 -4.82 -15.40 15.20
CA GLY A 51 -5.90 -16.13 15.83
C GLY A 51 -7.16 -16.36 14.97
N GLN A 52 -7.11 -16.08 13.67
CA GLN A 52 -8.27 -16.25 12.77
C GLN A 52 -8.20 -17.52 11.89
N GLY A 53 -7.27 -18.44 12.16
CA GLY A 53 -7.07 -19.67 11.39
C GLY A 53 -8.26 -20.62 11.34
N ALA A 54 -9.17 -20.54 12.33
CA ALA A 54 -10.41 -21.27 12.37
C ALA A 54 -11.60 -20.55 11.67
N MET A 55 -11.33 -19.45 10.97
CA MET A 55 -12.38 -18.67 10.29
C MET A 55 -13.15 -19.54 9.29
N PRO A 56 -14.51 -19.62 9.40
CA PRO A 56 -15.30 -20.42 8.49
C PRO A 56 -15.18 -19.95 7.04
N ARG A 57 -15.19 -20.90 6.10
CA ARG A 57 -15.07 -20.62 4.66
C ARG A 57 -16.00 -19.49 4.19
N LYS A 58 -17.27 -19.51 4.65
CA LYS A 58 -18.25 -18.47 4.30
C LYS A 58 -17.82 -17.05 4.72
N LYS A 59 -17.07 -16.93 5.83
CA LYS A 59 -16.52 -15.62 6.24
C LYS A 59 -15.34 -15.23 5.37
N ILE A 60 -14.45 -16.18 5.03
CA ILE A 60 -13.34 -15.93 4.08
C ILE A 60 -13.90 -15.49 2.73
N ASP A 61 -14.95 -16.14 2.23
CA ASP A 61 -15.62 -15.78 0.97
C ASP A 61 -16.18 -14.33 1.02
N LYS A 62 -16.69 -13.88 2.17
CA LYS A 62 -17.08 -12.48 2.36
C LYS A 62 -15.91 -11.51 2.31
N LEU A 63 -14.74 -11.88 2.86
CA LEU A 63 -13.53 -11.08 2.74
C LEU A 63 -13.05 -10.99 1.29
N VAL A 64 -13.20 -12.06 0.50
CA VAL A 64 -12.91 -12.04 -0.94
C VAL A 64 -13.83 -11.05 -1.67
N GLU A 65 -15.13 -11.06 -1.40
CA GLU A 65 -16.08 -10.10 -2.00
C GLU A 65 -15.80 -8.66 -1.54
N PHE A 66 -15.45 -8.46 -0.28
CA PHE A 66 -15.02 -7.17 0.22
C PHE A 66 -13.77 -6.66 -0.54
N ALA A 67 -12.76 -7.51 -0.69
CA ALA A 67 -11.53 -7.19 -1.42
C ALA A 67 -11.80 -6.81 -2.89
N LYS A 68 -12.75 -7.48 -3.56
CA LYS A 68 -13.17 -7.13 -4.91
C LYS A 68 -13.73 -5.71 -5.01
N GLY A 69 -14.44 -5.23 -3.99
CA GLY A 69 -14.93 -3.86 -3.91
C GLY A 69 -13.81 -2.80 -3.93
N TYR A 70 -12.59 -3.20 -3.59
CA TYR A 70 -11.37 -2.37 -3.61
C TYR A 70 -10.46 -2.64 -4.82
N GLY A 71 -10.92 -3.43 -5.79
CA GLY A 71 -10.23 -3.67 -7.06
C GLY A 71 -9.48 -5.00 -7.14
N ALA A 72 -9.55 -5.88 -6.12
CA ALA A 72 -8.95 -7.19 -6.20
C ALA A 72 -9.68 -8.08 -7.21
N LYS A 73 -8.95 -8.90 -7.97
CA LYS A 73 -9.51 -9.98 -8.79
C LYS A 73 -9.89 -11.20 -7.94
N GLY A 74 -9.28 -11.33 -6.77
CA GLY A 74 -9.48 -12.38 -5.80
C GLY A 74 -8.57 -12.19 -4.60
N LEU A 75 -8.66 -13.09 -3.62
CA LEU A 75 -7.86 -13.10 -2.42
C LEU A 75 -7.36 -14.52 -2.18
N ALA A 76 -6.04 -14.70 -2.10
CA ALA A 76 -5.45 -15.97 -1.72
C ALA A 76 -5.29 -16.04 -0.19
N TYR A 77 -5.30 -17.26 0.38
CA TYR A 77 -5.17 -17.42 1.82
C TYR A 77 -4.47 -18.71 2.24
N ILE A 78 -3.92 -18.67 3.45
CA ILE A 78 -3.47 -19.84 4.21
C ILE A 78 -4.13 -19.76 5.60
N ALA A 79 -4.90 -20.76 5.97
CA ALA A 79 -5.45 -20.92 7.31
C ALA A 79 -4.60 -21.95 8.07
N ILE A 80 -3.95 -21.53 9.14
CA ILE A 80 -3.12 -22.37 9.98
C ILE A 80 -3.97 -22.83 11.17
N HIS A 81 -4.14 -24.13 11.34
CA HIS A 81 -4.91 -24.70 12.43
C HIS A 81 -4.09 -24.74 13.74
N GLU A 82 -4.77 -24.94 14.87
CA GLU A 82 -4.15 -25.00 16.19
C GLU A 82 -3.12 -26.16 16.34
N ASP A 83 -3.27 -27.23 15.56
CA ASP A 83 -2.33 -28.34 15.52
C ASP A 83 -1.10 -28.10 14.62
N GLY A 84 -1.00 -26.91 14.03
CA GLY A 84 0.06 -26.51 13.09
C GLY A 84 -0.17 -26.97 11.65
N SER A 85 -1.19 -27.77 11.37
CA SER A 85 -1.56 -28.08 9.99
C SER A 85 -2.17 -26.84 9.32
N TRP A 86 -2.13 -26.79 8.00
CA TRP A 86 -2.66 -25.63 7.28
C TRP A 86 -3.46 -26.02 6.04
N LYS A 87 -4.39 -25.14 5.65
CA LYS A 87 -5.12 -25.18 4.38
C LYS A 87 -4.85 -23.92 3.60
N SER A 88 -4.71 -24.07 2.27
CA SER A 88 -4.44 -22.93 1.38
C SER A 88 -5.29 -23.01 0.13
N SER A 89 -5.61 -21.84 -0.45
CA SER A 89 -6.28 -21.74 -1.75
C SER A 89 -5.36 -22.00 -2.93
N PHE A 90 -4.03 -22.08 -2.73
CA PHE A 90 -3.04 -22.18 -3.80
C PHE A 90 -1.89 -23.18 -3.55
N SER A 91 -1.92 -23.94 -2.47
CA SER A 91 -0.83 -24.87 -2.08
C SER A 91 -0.45 -25.87 -3.16
N LYS A 92 -1.40 -26.29 -4.02
CA LYS A 92 -1.14 -27.23 -5.12
C LYS A 92 -0.16 -26.71 -6.19
N PHE A 93 0.16 -25.41 -6.15
CA PHE A 93 1.08 -24.75 -7.08
C PHE A 93 2.42 -24.41 -6.47
N MET A 94 2.68 -24.85 -5.23
CA MET A 94 3.92 -24.59 -4.50
C MET A 94 4.41 -25.87 -3.83
N THR A 95 5.72 -25.96 -3.59
CA THR A 95 6.29 -27.05 -2.77
C THR A 95 6.02 -26.81 -1.29
N GLU A 96 6.18 -27.86 -0.46
CA GLU A 96 6.01 -27.75 0.97
C GLU A 96 7.02 -26.76 1.58
N GLU A 97 8.28 -26.81 1.13
CA GLU A 97 9.34 -25.89 1.56
C GLU A 97 9.00 -24.41 1.20
N GLN A 98 8.43 -24.17 0.01
CA GLN A 98 7.99 -22.83 -0.39
C GLN A 98 6.84 -22.35 0.50
N MET A 99 5.90 -23.23 0.84
CA MET A 99 4.79 -22.89 1.74
C MET A 99 5.27 -22.57 3.15
N GLU A 100 6.19 -23.36 3.70
CA GLU A 100 6.79 -23.12 5.02
C GLU A 100 7.58 -21.81 5.05
N ALA A 101 8.37 -21.53 4.00
CA ALA A 101 9.10 -20.26 3.87
C ALA A 101 8.16 -19.06 3.80
N LEU A 102 7.03 -19.20 3.09
CA LEU A 102 6.01 -18.15 2.99
C LEU A 102 5.31 -17.92 4.34
N ILE A 103 4.91 -18.97 5.04
CA ILE A 103 4.31 -18.90 6.38
C ILE A 103 5.28 -18.23 7.36
N LYS A 104 6.57 -18.59 7.31
CA LYS A 104 7.61 -17.98 8.14
C LYS A 104 7.81 -16.50 7.82
N ALA A 105 7.83 -16.11 6.55
CA ALA A 105 7.95 -14.71 6.11
C ALA A 105 6.79 -13.86 6.63
N MET A 106 5.59 -14.43 6.74
CA MET A 106 4.40 -13.81 7.29
C MET A 106 4.30 -13.84 8.83
N ASP A 107 5.32 -14.33 9.53
CA ASP A 107 5.26 -14.61 10.98
C ASP A 107 4.00 -15.42 11.37
N GLY A 108 3.64 -16.40 10.51
CA GLY A 108 2.46 -17.23 10.72
C GLY A 108 2.66 -18.24 11.83
N GLN A 109 1.71 -18.31 12.77
CA GLN A 109 1.70 -19.22 13.91
C GLN A 109 0.45 -20.11 13.85
N ALA A 110 0.44 -21.18 14.65
CA ALA A 110 -0.76 -21.99 14.82
C ALA A 110 -1.94 -21.11 15.24
N GLY A 111 -3.07 -21.29 14.56
CA GLY A 111 -4.26 -20.48 14.77
C GLY A 111 -4.38 -19.21 13.92
N ASP A 112 -3.42 -18.89 13.06
CA ASP A 112 -3.42 -17.65 12.25
C ASP A 112 -4.08 -17.82 10.87
N LEU A 113 -4.61 -16.74 10.33
CA LEU A 113 -5.08 -16.65 8.95
C LEU A 113 -4.23 -15.64 8.18
N LEU A 114 -3.54 -16.12 7.15
CA LEU A 114 -2.74 -15.31 6.24
C LEU A 114 -3.56 -15.01 4.97
N LEU A 115 -3.65 -13.75 4.60
CA LEU A 115 -4.39 -13.29 3.43
C LEU A 115 -3.45 -12.57 2.47
N PHE A 116 -3.56 -12.85 1.16
CA PHE A 116 -2.66 -12.32 0.14
C PHE A 116 -3.41 -11.68 -1.00
N ALA A 117 -2.93 -10.52 -1.44
CA ALA A 117 -3.34 -9.85 -2.67
C ALA A 117 -2.15 -9.78 -3.64
N ALA A 118 -2.43 -9.92 -4.92
CA ALA A 118 -1.45 -9.90 -6.01
C ALA A 118 -1.99 -9.12 -7.20
N ASP A 119 -1.40 -7.98 -7.50
CA ASP A 119 -1.71 -7.10 -8.64
C ASP A 119 -0.66 -5.96 -8.68
N ARG A 120 -0.92 -4.91 -9.47
CA ARG A 120 -0.16 -3.64 -9.40
C ARG A 120 -0.18 -3.08 -7.97
N ASN A 121 0.92 -2.48 -7.53
CA ASN A 121 1.10 -2.01 -6.15
C ASN A 121 -0.08 -1.16 -5.63
N LYS A 122 -0.59 -0.23 -6.44
CA LYS A 122 -1.73 0.63 -6.07
C LYS A 122 -2.98 -0.17 -5.67
N ILE A 123 -3.26 -1.26 -6.41
CA ILE A 123 -4.39 -2.17 -6.10
C ILE A 123 -4.09 -2.97 -4.83
N VAL A 124 -2.88 -3.54 -4.71
CA VAL A 124 -2.49 -4.35 -3.55
C VAL A 124 -2.58 -3.54 -2.26
N TRP A 125 -2.05 -2.31 -2.25
CA TRP A 125 -2.13 -1.41 -1.11
C TRP A 125 -3.57 -1.08 -0.74
N ASN A 126 -4.39 -0.69 -1.72
CA ASN A 126 -5.79 -0.34 -1.50
C ASN A 126 -6.59 -1.51 -0.90
N VAL A 127 -6.42 -2.71 -1.46
CA VAL A 127 -7.10 -3.93 -1.00
C VAL A 127 -6.67 -4.31 0.40
N LEU A 128 -5.37 -4.44 0.65
CA LEU A 128 -4.86 -4.89 1.94
C LEU A 128 -5.03 -3.83 3.03
N GLY A 129 -4.90 -2.56 2.70
CA GLY A 129 -5.18 -1.46 3.63
C GLY A 129 -6.62 -1.46 4.11
N ALA A 130 -7.58 -1.66 3.20
CA ALA A 130 -9.00 -1.78 3.56
C ALA A 130 -9.29 -3.05 4.36
N LEU A 131 -8.75 -4.21 3.92
CA LEU A 131 -8.90 -5.49 4.64
C LEU A 131 -8.33 -5.44 6.05
N ARG A 132 -7.22 -4.77 6.24
CA ARG A 132 -6.57 -4.54 7.52
C ARG A 132 -7.52 -3.86 8.51
N LEU A 133 -8.21 -2.81 8.08
CA LEU A 133 -9.19 -2.09 8.91
C LEU A 133 -10.44 -2.93 9.18
N GLU A 134 -10.99 -3.57 8.15
CA GLU A 134 -12.17 -4.44 8.26
C GLU A 134 -11.93 -5.59 9.26
N LEU A 135 -10.77 -6.25 9.17
CA LEU A 135 -10.40 -7.31 10.10
C LEU A 135 -10.16 -6.78 11.52
N ALA A 136 -9.53 -5.61 11.67
CA ALA A 136 -9.30 -5.00 12.97
C ALA A 136 -10.63 -4.69 13.68
N GLU A 137 -11.63 -4.21 12.95
CA GLU A 137 -12.96 -3.99 13.48
C GLU A 137 -13.64 -5.30 13.89
N GLN A 138 -13.65 -6.31 13.00
CA GLN A 138 -14.23 -7.63 13.29
C GLN A 138 -13.57 -8.33 14.47
N MET A 139 -12.28 -8.13 14.66
CA MET A 139 -11.49 -8.70 15.77
C MET A 139 -11.54 -7.87 17.04
N GLY A 140 -12.17 -6.70 17.04
CA GLY A 140 -12.27 -5.82 18.21
C GLY A 140 -10.93 -5.17 18.61
N LEU A 141 -10.02 -4.95 17.66
CA LEU A 141 -8.69 -4.39 17.91
C LEU A 141 -8.66 -2.86 17.98
N LEU A 142 -9.77 -2.20 17.65
CA LEU A 142 -9.86 -0.73 17.60
C LEU A 142 -10.29 -0.18 18.97
N ASP A 143 -9.35 -0.03 19.90
CA ASP A 143 -9.64 0.63 21.19
C ASP A 143 -9.99 2.10 20.96
N LYS A 144 -11.19 2.50 21.37
CA LYS A 144 -11.70 3.88 21.24
C LYS A 144 -11.03 4.85 22.20
N ASN A 145 -10.38 4.35 23.25
CA ASN A 145 -9.68 5.16 24.25
C ASN A 145 -8.19 5.29 23.95
N GLU A 146 -7.69 4.64 22.91
CA GLU A 146 -6.30 4.72 22.47
C GLU A 146 -6.18 5.77 21.35
N TYR A 147 -5.20 6.67 21.50
CA TYR A 147 -4.90 7.74 20.54
C TYR A 147 -3.47 7.57 20.03
N ARG A 148 -3.32 7.19 18.76
CA ARG A 148 -2.04 7.01 18.08
C ARG A 148 -1.86 8.07 17.00
N PHE A 149 -0.96 9.00 17.25
CA PHE A 149 -0.59 10.02 16.29
C PHE A 149 0.59 9.55 15.45
N VAL A 150 0.61 9.94 14.19
CA VAL A 150 1.73 9.73 13.29
C VAL A 150 1.87 10.90 12.33
N TRP A 151 3.11 11.33 12.07
CA TRP A 151 3.43 12.24 10.99
C TRP A 151 3.69 11.43 9.73
N ILE A 152 3.04 11.81 8.64
CA ILE A 152 3.34 11.34 7.29
C ILE A 152 4.08 12.45 6.59
N THR A 153 5.26 12.14 6.06
CA THR A 153 6.16 13.10 5.43
C THR A 153 6.69 12.54 4.12
N GLU A 154 7.43 13.33 3.37
CA GLU A 154 8.09 12.87 2.12
C GLU A 154 7.10 12.31 1.11
N PHE A 155 5.96 12.98 0.94
CA PHE A 155 5.01 12.62 -0.10
C PHE A 155 5.66 12.76 -1.49
N PRO A 156 5.26 11.96 -2.49
CA PRO A 156 5.61 12.25 -3.88
C PRO A 156 5.18 13.68 -4.24
N LEU A 157 6.04 14.41 -4.94
CA LEU A 157 5.70 15.74 -5.43
C LEU A 157 4.73 15.68 -6.60
N LEU A 158 4.94 14.70 -7.48
CA LEU A 158 4.24 14.49 -8.72
C LEU A 158 3.72 13.06 -8.81
N GLU A 159 2.58 12.87 -9.46
CA GLU A 159 2.00 11.58 -9.82
C GLU A 159 1.77 11.54 -11.33
N TRP A 160 2.11 10.41 -11.97
CA TRP A 160 1.81 10.19 -13.38
C TRP A 160 0.32 9.90 -13.56
N SER A 161 -0.34 10.66 -14.42
CA SER A 161 -1.72 10.43 -14.83
C SER A 161 -1.76 9.70 -16.17
N ASP A 162 -2.24 8.44 -16.16
CA ASP A 162 -2.43 7.67 -17.39
C ASP A 162 -3.53 8.30 -18.28
N GLU A 163 -4.52 8.98 -17.70
CA GLU A 163 -5.60 9.63 -18.42
C GLU A 163 -5.11 10.88 -19.16
N GLU A 164 -4.28 11.69 -18.49
CA GLU A 164 -3.76 12.93 -19.05
C GLU A 164 -2.42 12.74 -19.79
N ASN A 165 -1.82 11.55 -19.66
CA ASN A 165 -0.49 11.20 -20.20
C ASN A 165 0.59 12.24 -19.85
N ARG A 166 0.58 12.70 -18.59
CA ARG A 166 1.52 13.67 -18.03
C ARG A 166 1.62 13.57 -16.52
N PHE A 167 2.59 14.23 -15.96
CA PHE A 167 2.66 14.43 -14.50
C PHE A 167 1.60 15.43 -14.04
N THR A 168 1.02 15.14 -12.88
CA THR A 168 0.12 16.04 -12.14
C THR A 168 0.68 16.27 -10.74
N ALA A 169 0.39 17.42 -10.14
CA ALA A 169 0.81 17.70 -8.77
C ALA A 169 0.01 16.82 -7.80
N MET A 170 0.70 16.12 -6.90
CA MET A 170 0.05 15.25 -5.91
C MET A 170 -0.82 16.07 -4.94
N HIS A 171 -0.32 17.22 -4.46
CA HIS A 171 -1.03 18.11 -3.55
C HIS A 171 -1.35 19.45 -4.21
N HIS A 172 -0.33 20.23 -4.53
CA HIS A 172 -0.51 21.57 -5.09
C HIS A 172 0.68 21.97 -5.97
N PRO A 173 0.48 22.68 -7.11
CA PRO A 173 1.56 23.10 -8.02
C PRO A 173 2.61 24.01 -7.38
N PHE A 174 2.31 24.62 -6.25
CA PHE A 174 3.23 25.51 -5.51
C PHE A 174 3.88 24.81 -4.31
N THR A 175 3.82 23.49 -4.22
CA THR A 175 4.50 22.74 -3.16
C THR A 175 5.98 22.64 -3.46
N MET A 176 6.82 23.02 -2.49
CA MET A 176 8.29 22.95 -2.62
C MET A 176 8.77 21.49 -2.64
N PRO A 177 9.60 21.10 -3.60
CA PRO A 177 10.33 19.83 -3.55
C PRO A 177 11.32 19.81 -2.38
N MET A 178 11.73 18.61 -1.96
CA MET A 178 12.88 18.46 -1.06
C MET A 178 14.13 19.02 -1.72
N ASP A 179 15.02 19.67 -0.95
CA ASP A 179 16.18 20.35 -1.51
C ASP A 179 17.15 19.37 -2.18
N GLU A 180 17.33 18.20 -1.58
CA GLU A 180 18.16 17.13 -2.11
C GLU A 180 17.62 16.51 -3.40
N ASP A 181 16.31 16.62 -3.65
CA ASP A 181 15.65 16.03 -4.82
C ASP A 181 15.54 17.02 -6.01
N LEU A 182 15.92 18.29 -5.83
CA LEU A 182 15.88 19.28 -6.92
C LEU A 182 16.53 18.83 -8.24
N PRO A 183 17.70 18.15 -8.23
CA PRO A 183 18.29 17.64 -9.47
C PRO A 183 17.44 16.56 -10.17
N LEU A 184 16.58 15.84 -9.43
CA LEU A 184 15.72 14.81 -9.99
C LEU A 184 14.57 15.38 -10.82
N LEU A 185 14.23 16.66 -10.66
CA LEU A 185 13.24 17.31 -11.50
C LEU A 185 13.55 17.19 -13.00
N ASP A 186 14.85 17.17 -13.37
CA ASP A 186 15.28 17.06 -14.76
C ASP A 186 15.50 15.61 -15.23
N THR A 187 15.66 14.64 -14.32
CA THR A 187 16.10 13.27 -14.64
C THR A 187 15.08 12.20 -14.28
N ASP A 188 14.40 12.34 -13.16
CA ASP A 188 13.39 11.40 -12.67
C ASP A 188 12.33 12.13 -11.84
N PRO A 189 11.43 12.89 -12.48
CA PRO A 189 10.43 13.70 -11.77
C PRO A 189 9.50 12.88 -10.86
N GLY A 190 9.26 11.62 -11.22
CA GLY A 190 8.42 10.72 -10.42
C GLY A 190 9.01 10.32 -9.07
N ALA A 191 10.34 10.46 -8.89
CA ALA A 191 11.04 10.17 -7.65
C ALA A 191 11.17 11.39 -6.71
N VAL A 192 10.77 12.59 -7.16
CA VAL A 192 10.89 13.82 -6.37
C VAL A 192 9.90 13.83 -5.22
N ARG A 193 10.40 14.05 -4.00
CA ARG A 193 9.58 14.18 -2.79
C ARG A 193 9.20 15.64 -2.52
N ALA A 194 8.04 15.82 -1.93
CA ALA A 194 7.50 17.11 -1.54
C ALA A 194 7.87 17.48 -0.09
N LYS A 195 8.10 18.75 0.20
CA LYS A 195 8.10 19.29 1.56
C LYS A 195 6.65 19.48 2.05
N ALA A 196 5.96 18.35 2.14
CA ALA A 196 4.58 18.26 2.62
C ALA A 196 4.51 17.27 3.79
N TYR A 197 3.53 17.48 4.65
CA TYR A 197 3.34 16.65 5.84
C TYR A 197 1.88 16.64 6.26
N ASP A 198 1.43 15.49 6.77
CA ASP A 198 0.14 15.33 7.41
C ASP A 198 0.33 14.79 8.82
N ILE A 199 -0.52 15.21 9.75
CA ILE A 199 -0.67 14.56 11.05
C ILE A 199 -1.93 13.72 11.01
N VAL A 200 -1.77 12.44 11.31
CA VAL A 200 -2.83 11.44 11.28
C VAL A 200 -3.08 10.93 12.69
N LEU A 201 -4.35 10.82 13.05
CA LEU A 201 -4.81 10.24 14.31
C LEU A 201 -5.76 9.08 13.99
N ASN A 202 -5.38 7.85 14.39
CA ASN A 202 -6.24 6.66 14.28
C ASN A 202 -6.88 6.48 12.89
N GLY A 203 -6.09 6.63 11.82
CA GLY A 203 -6.57 6.48 10.46
C GLY A 203 -7.25 7.72 9.85
N THR A 204 -7.27 8.85 10.57
CA THR A 204 -7.88 10.11 10.10
C THR A 204 -6.82 11.20 10.07
N GLU A 205 -6.68 11.87 8.92
CA GLU A 205 -5.92 13.11 8.83
C GLU A 205 -6.62 14.21 9.63
N ILE A 206 -5.92 14.78 10.59
CA ILE A 206 -6.44 15.86 11.43
C ILE A 206 -5.82 17.22 11.11
N GLY A 207 -4.83 17.24 10.25
CA GLY A 207 -4.21 18.45 9.72
C GLY A 207 -3.03 18.14 8.83
N GLY A 208 -2.66 19.06 7.99
CA GLY A 208 -1.52 18.94 7.10
C GLY A 208 -1.04 20.26 6.58
N GLY A 209 0.10 20.27 5.90
CA GLY A 209 0.67 21.46 5.33
C GLY A 209 1.83 21.18 4.38
N SER A 210 2.28 22.24 3.73
CA SER A 210 3.45 22.17 2.84
C SER A 210 4.22 23.48 2.84
N VAL A 211 5.50 23.40 2.59
CA VAL A 211 6.31 24.57 2.26
C VAL A 211 5.99 24.99 0.83
N ARG A 212 5.75 26.28 0.61
CA ARG A 212 5.50 26.82 -0.73
C ARG A 212 6.80 27.17 -1.44
N ILE A 213 6.81 26.99 -2.76
CA ILE A 213 7.92 27.42 -3.61
C ILE A 213 8.06 28.94 -3.49
N HIS A 214 9.27 29.40 -3.27
CA HIS A 214 9.64 30.82 -3.18
C HIS A 214 10.81 31.17 -4.13
N GLN A 215 11.24 30.22 -4.96
CA GLN A 215 12.29 30.36 -5.97
C GLN A 215 11.65 30.30 -7.36
N ASN A 216 11.84 31.34 -8.17
CA ASN A 216 11.20 31.46 -9.47
C ASN A 216 11.60 30.33 -10.44
N ASP A 217 12.88 29.97 -10.45
CA ASP A 217 13.43 28.90 -11.28
C ASP A 217 12.80 27.51 -10.95
N VAL A 218 12.58 27.23 -9.69
CA VAL A 218 11.91 26.00 -9.25
C VAL A 218 10.43 26.02 -9.66
N GLN A 219 9.77 27.20 -9.54
CA GLN A 219 8.37 27.34 -9.93
C GLN A 219 8.17 27.20 -11.45
N GLU A 220 9.08 27.76 -12.25
CA GLU A 220 9.04 27.62 -13.71
C GLU A 220 9.19 26.15 -14.12
N LYS A 221 10.15 25.42 -13.52
CA LYS A 221 10.30 23.98 -13.75
C LYS A 221 9.05 23.20 -13.41
N MET A 222 8.43 23.47 -12.26
CA MET A 222 7.19 22.83 -11.86
C MET A 222 6.08 23.04 -12.89
N PHE A 223 5.93 24.25 -13.40
CA PHE A 223 4.92 24.55 -14.42
C PHE A 223 5.21 23.83 -15.75
N GLU A 224 6.46 23.78 -16.19
CA GLU A 224 6.86 23.02 -17.39
C GLU A 224 6.49 21.53 -17.26
N MET A 225 6.78 20.93 -16.12
CA MET A 225 6.49 19.50 -15.86
C MET A 225 4.98 19.22 -15.81
N LEU A 226 4.19 20.19 -15.34
CA LEU A 226 2.74 20.12 -15.31
C LEU A 226 2.10 20.48 -16.67
N GLY A 227 2.92 20.77 -17.70
CA GLY A 227 2.47 21.05 -19.07
C GLY A 227 1.93 22.47 -19.29
N PHE A 228 2.25 23.42 -18.41
CA PHE A 228 1.93 24.84 -18.66
C PHE A 228 2.91 25.46 -19.66
N THR A 229 2.39 26.31 -20.54
CA THR A 229 3.24 27.17 -21.36
C THR A 229 3.82 28.33 -20.53
N LYS A 230 4.90 28.94 -21.00
CA LYS A 230 5.51 30.11 -20.31
C LYS A 230 4.52 31.26 -20.17
N GLU A 231 3.67 31.49 -21.18
CA GLU A 231 2.63 32.51 -21.12
C GLU A 231 1.61 32.21 -20.02
N GLN A 232 1.13 30.95 -19.95
CA GLN A 232 0.18 30.53 -18.92
C GLN A 232 0.77 30.60 -17.50
N ALA A 233 2.10 30.36 -17.36
CA ALA A 233 2.79 30.48 -16.09
C ALA A 233 2.91 31.93 -15.60
N HIS A 234 3.01 32.91 -16.51
CA HIS A 234 3.12 34.35 -16.17
C HIS A 234 1.77 35.04 -15.93
N GLU A 235 0.66 34.45 -16.34
CA GLU A 235 -0.70 35.00 -16.13
C GLU A 235 -1.29 34.67 -14.74
N ARG A 236 -0.58 33.85 -13.93
CA ARG A 236 -1.00 33.43 -12.58
C ARG A 236 0.03 33.81 -11.51
#